data_0bde7a867c1a9a3f559c559d823e21e6
#
_entry.id   0bde7a867c1a9a3f559c559d823e21e6
#
_cell.length_a   1.000
_cell.length_b   1.000
_cell.length_c   1.000
_cell.angle_alpha   90.00
_cell.angle_beta   90.00
_cell.angle_gamma   90.00
#
_symmetry.space_group_name_H-M   'P 1'
#
loop_
_entity.id
_entity.type
_entity.pdbx_description
1 polymer ?
#
loop_
_entity_poly.entity_id
_entity_poly.type
_entity_poly.pdbx_seq_one_letter_code
_entity_poly.pdbx_strand_id
1 'polypeptide(L)'
;MVALMIGETGFFQKVFRAFPNSFTEMLSTQFEHSEWHGLTFWDVILPAFMTMAGTAMALSYKKQRDSGYTWKQSFLKVLKRSFWLLFLGILIYSVRDGHLNWQLSNVLTQLAFTTLIAFSVINQPVWFQFTVTILCLLIPEILYRSIHIPGFDQPFVEFHNFGSYINKSLGIHVDILHKTNFINFISSGAHTTWGLMAGQLLFSDKTSNRKFIYLLSAGVLFISTGLALDLTSITPMLKWISTSSFVLVTGGITLIVLGICYEWIDVRNHKNRLKFFTIVGMNSIFIYLFFIFIGDKWLNGYMEILCSELLNFANVPLAAGAAISCIIVFLMEWYLCYYLYKKKIFFKL
;
A
#
# COMPACT_ATOMS: atom_id res chain seq x y z
N MET A 1 6.70 4.49 -2.83
CA MET A 1 6.96 5.66 -1.98
C MET A 1 7.06 6.96 -2.77
N VAL A 2 7.89 7.07 -3.83
CA VAL A 2 7.97 8.32 -4.64
C VAL A 2 6.62 8.72 -5.24
N ALA A 3 5.85 7.77 -5.81
CA ALA A 3 4.51 8.05 -6.32
C ALA A 3 3.54 8.51 -5.22
N LEU A 4 3.68 7.96 -4.00
CA LEU A 4 2.89 8.37 -2.85
C LEU A 4 3.23 9.81 -2.44
N MET A 5 4.51 10.18 -2.36
CA MET A 5 4.93 11.54 -2.02
C MET A 5 4.34 12.58 -2.98
N ILE A 6 4.42 12.36 -4.29
CA ILE A 6 3.89 13.32 -5.27
C ILE A 6 2.36 13.37 -5.27
N GLY A 7 1.69 12.24 -5.08
CA GLY A 7 0.23 12.18 -5.00
C GLY A 7 -0.33 12.89 -3.77
N GLU A 8 0.29 12.70 -2.59
CA GLU A 8 -0.13 13.35 -1.34
C GLU A 8 0.00 14.89 -1.37
N THR A 9 0.80 15.46 -2.27
CA THR A 9 0.80 16.92 -2.49
C THR A 9 -0.45 17.42 -3.21
N GLY A 10 -1.28 16.53 -3.78
CA GLY A 10 -2.41 16.89 -4.64
C GLY A 10 -1.99 17.41 -6.02
N PHE A 11 -0.79 17.05 -6.49
CA PHE A 11 -0.21 17.55 -7.74
C PHE A 11 -1.14 17.36 -8.94
N PHE A 12 -1.65 16.15 -9.14
CA PHE A 12 -2.47 15.84 -10.33
C PHE A 12 -3.80 16.57 -10.33
N GLN A 13 -4.44 16.72 -9.18
CA GLN A 13 -5.67 17.51 -9.00
C GLN A 13 -5.43 19.00 -9.28
N LYS A 14 -4.31 19.55 -8.80
CA LYS A 14 -3.94 20.95 -9.04
C LYS A 14 -3.54 21.20 -10.50
N VAL A 15 -2.89 20.24 -11.16
CA VAL A 15 -2.59 20.29 -12.60
C VAL A 15 -3.90 20.29 -13.40
N PHE A 16 -4.86 19.44 -13.05
CA PHE A 16 -6.17 19.45 -13.71
C PHE A 16 -6.90 20.79 -13.54
N ARG A 17 -6.88 21.37 -12.35
CA ARG A 17 -7.46 22.71 -12.11
C ARG A 17 -6.77 23.81 -12.92
N ALA A 18 -5.45 23.72 -13.10
CA ALA A 18 -4.68 24.70 -13.88
C ALA A 18 -4.87 24.55 -15.39
N PHE A 19 -5.00 23.33 -15.87
CA PHE A 19 -5.05 22.96 -17.30
C PHE A 19 -6.15 21.90 -17.54
N PRO A 20 -7.44 22.29 -17.45
CA PRO A 20 -8.55 21.35 -17.57
C PRO A 20 -8.66 20.81 -18.99
N ASN A 21 -8.40 19.52 -19.16
CA ASN A 21 -8.62 18.76 -20.38
C ASN A 21 -8.76 17.26 -20.05
N SER A 22 -9.22 16.45 -20.99
CA SER A 22 -9.50 15.02 -20.78
C SER A 22 -8.27 14.22 -20.30
N PHE A 23 -7.07 14.59 -20.70
CA PHE A 23 -5.85 13.91 -20.26
C PHE A 23 -5.50 14.21 -18.79
N THR A 24 -5.55 15.48 -18.40
CA THR A 24 -5.29 15.90 -17.01
C THR A 24 -6.39 15.43 -16.06
N GLU A 25 -7.64 15.36 -16.52
CA GLU A 25 -8.77 14.76 -15.81
C GLU A 25 -8.54 13.27 -15.55
N MET A 26 -8.17 12.51 -16.60
CA MET A 26 -7.83 11.10 -16.46
C MET A 26 -6.69 10.88 -15.45
N LEU A 27 -5.63 11.69 -15.51
CA LEU A 27 -4.52 11.60 -14.56
C LEU A 27 -4.98 11.92 -13.13
N SER A 28 -5.77 12.98 -12.94
CA SER A 28 -6.30 13.34 -11.62
C SER A 28 -7.10 12.18 -11.02
N THR A 29 -8.02 11.60 -11.80
CA THR A 29 -8.84 10.46 -11.37
C THR A 29 -8.00 9.24 -10.99
N GLN A 30 -6.89 8.97 -11.68
CA GLN A 30 -6.01 7.85 -11.34
C GLN A 30 -5.25 8.04 -10.01
N PHE A 31 -5.11 9.27 -9.54
CA PHE A 31 -4.50 9.60 -8.24
C PHE A 31 -5.53 9.92 -7.14
N GLU A 32 -6.76 9.51 -7.35
CA GLU A 32 -7.83 9.50 -6.35
C GLU A 32 -8.27 8.06 -6.08
N HIS A 33 -8.89 7.84 -4.94
CA HIS A 33 -9.48 6.54 -4.64
C HIS A 33 -10.76 6.34 -5.44
N SER A 34 -11.01 5.11 -5.89
CA SER A 34 -12.32 4.74 -6.43
C SER A 34 -13.41 5.00 -5.39
N GLU A 35 -14.55 5.53 -5.82
CA GLU A 35 -15.66 5.86 -4.90
C GLU A 35 -16.14 4.63 -4.15
N TRP A 36 -16.56 3.60 -4.85
CA TRP A 36 -16.96 2.32 -4.28
C TRP A 36 -16.50 1.16 -5.15
N HIS A 37 -16.99 1.05 -6.38
CA HIS A 37 -16.63 0.00 -7.34
C HIS A 37 -15.54 0.45 -8.30
N GLY A 38 -14.63 -0.46 -8.63
CA GLY A 38 -13.56 -0.22 -9.59
C GLY A 38 -12.17 -0.14 -8.97
N LEU A 39 -11.21 0.29 -9.77
CA LEU A 39 -9.79 0.36 -9.44
C LEU A 39 -9.13 1.57 -10.07
N THR A 40 -8.42 2.35 -9.28
CA THR A 40 -7.51 3.38 -9.75
C THR A 40 -6.06 3.01 -9.48
N PHE A 41 -5.12 3.74 -10.07
CA PHE A 41 -3.70 3.57 -9.76
C PHE A 41 -3.41 3.77 -8.27
N TRP A 42 -4.09 4.73 -7.64
CA TRP A 42 -3.93 5.05 -6.22
C TRP A 42 -4.29 3.87 -5.31
N ASP A 43 -5.25 3.07 -5.71
CA ASP A 43 -5.70 1.90 -4.95
C ASP A 43 -4.69 0.73 -4.95
N VAL A 44 -3.77 0.69 -5.92
CA VAL A 44 -2.72 -0.35 -6.00
C VAL A 44 -1.58 -0.09 -5.03
N ILE A 45 -1.42 1.14 -4.51
CA ILE A 45 -0.28 1.52 -3.68
C ILE A 45 -0.20 0.70 -2.39
N LEU A 46 -1.30 0.54 -1.67
CA LEU A 46 -1.35 -0.25 -0.43
C LEU A 46 -1.02 -1.75 -0.69
N PRO A 47 -1.64 -2.45 -1.67
CA PRO A 47 -1.24 -3.79 -2.08
C PRO A 47 0.25 -3.92 -2.43
N ALA A 48 0.80 -2.93 -3.14
CA ALA A 48 2.23 -2.91 -3.48
C ALA A 48 3.12 -2.86 -2.23
N PHE A 49 2.78 -2.03 -1.23
CA PHE A 49 3.51 -2.00 0.05
C PHE A 49 3.45 -3.35 0.77
N MET A 50 2.31 -4.01 0.79
CA MET A 50 2.15 -5.32 1.43
C MET A 50 2.97 -6.40 0.73
N THR A 51 2.93 -6.45 -0.61
CA THR A 51 3.74 -7.39 -1.41
C THR A 51 5.23 -7.13 -1.21
N MET A 52 5.67 -5.89 -1.22
CA MET A 52 7.07 -5.52 -0.96
C MET A 52 7.51 -5.85 0.47
N ALA A 53 6.65 -5.66 1.47
CA ALA A 53 6.94 -6.03 2.85
C ALA A 53 7.15 -7.55 2.99
N GLY A 54 6.33 -8.37 2.33
CA GLY A 54 6.49 -9.82 2.26
C GLY A 54 7.81 -10.22 1.58
N THR A 55 8.14 -9.59 0.44
CA THR A 55 9.41 -9.84 -0.28
C THR A 55 10.63 -9.48 0.57
N ALA A 56 10.59 -8.33 1.24
CA ALA A 56 11.66 -7.90 2.15
C ALA A 56 11.78 -8.82 3.38
N MET A 57 10.64 -9.36 3.87
CA MET A 57 10.61 -10.33 4.97
C MET A 57 11.33 -11.61 4.60
N ALA A 58 11.15 -12.16 3.39
CA ALA A 58 11.86 -13.35 2.91
C ALA A 58 13.37 -13.13 2.97
N LEU A 59 13.88 -12.00 2.47
CA LEU A 59 15.31 -11.65 2.51
C LEU A 59 15.82 -11.49 3.95
N SER A 60 15.08 -10.75 4.77
CA SER A 60 15.46 -10.52 6.17
C SER A 60 15.55 -11.82 6.95
N TYR A 61 14.56 -12.69 6.78
CA TYR A 61 14.53 -13.99 7.44
C TYR A 61 15.67 -14.89 6.99
N LYS A 62 15.96 -14.95 5.69
CA LYS A 62 17.12 -15.69 5.17
C LYS A 62 18.42 -15.24 5.82
N LYS A 63 18.69 -13.92 5.84
CA LYS A 63 19.89 -13.37 6.51
C LYS A 63 19.94 -13.70 7.99
N GLN A 64 18.82 -13.68 8.70
CA GLN A 64 18.76 -14.04 10.11
C GLN A 64 19.07 -15.54 10.31
N ARG A 65 18.52 -16.41 9.47
CA ARG A 65 18.83 -17.86 9.51
C ARG A 65 20.30 -18.15 9.25
N ASP A 66 20.88 -17.49 8.24
CA ASP A 66 22.31 -17.61 7.90
C ASP A 66 23.21 -17.10 9.06
N SER A 67 22.70 -16.19 9.90
CA SER A 67 23.36 -15.68 11.11
C SER A 67 23.05 -16.51 12.37
N GLY A 68 22.40 -17.67 12.25
CA GLY A 68 22.13 -18.60 13.35
C GLY A 68 20.89 -18.30 14.20
N TYR A 69 20.04 -17.32 13.80
CA TYR A 69 18.81 -17.04 14.53
C TYR A 69 17.81 -18.20 14.39
N THR A 70 17.17 -18.54 15.49
CA THR A 70 16.03 -19.47 15.49
C THR A 70 14.77 -18.79 14.93
N TRP A 71 13.79 -19.61 14.51
CA TRP A 71 12.48 -19.08 14.08
C TRP A 71 11.84 -18.22 15.18
N LYS A 72 11.88 -18.66 16.43
CA LYS A 72 11.30 -17.94 17.58
C LYS A 72 11.94 -16.55 17.77
N GLN A 73 13.27 -16.46 17.66
CA GLN A 73 13.98 -15.17 17.75
C GLN A 73 13.61 -14.23 16.61
N SER A 74 13.46 -14.76 15.41
CA SER A 74 13.00 -13.98 14.23
C SER A 74 11.55 -13.54 14.40
N PHE A 75 10.66 -14.41 14.91
CA PHE A 75 9.27 -14.08 15.20
C PHE A 75 9.13 -12.95 16.21
N LEU A 76 9.92 -12.96 17.28
CA LEU A 76 9.91 -11.87 18.27
C LEU A 76 10.31 -10.52 17.65
N LYS A 77 11.22 -10.50 16.68
CA LYS A 77 11.56 -9.27 15.94
C LYS A 77 10.37 -8.79 15.09
N VAL A 78 9.70 -9.71 14.40
CA VAL A 78 8.51 -9.38 13.61
C VAL A 78 7.39 -8.89 14.51
N LEU A 79 7.15 -9.54 15.65
CA LEU A 79 6.15 -9.13 16.63
C LEU A 79 6.43 -7.72 17.18
N LYS A 80 7.68 -7.43 17.54
CA LYS A 80 8.10 -6.08 17.96
C LYS A 80 7.85 -5.04 16.87
N ARG A 81 8.19 -5.36 15.61
CA ARG A 81 7.92 -4.48 14.47
C ARG A 81 6.43 -4.27 14.26
N SER A 82 5.62 -5.31 14.32
CA SER A 82 4.17 -5.25 14.19
C SER A 82 3.55 -4.39 15.29
N PHE A 83 4.04 -4.50 16.54
CA PHE A 83 3.61 -3.63 17.64
C PHE A 83 3.87 -2.14 17.34
N TRP A 84 5.07 -1.79 16.88
CA TRP A 84 5.38 -0.41 16.54
C TRP A 84 4.60 0.11 15.33
N LEU A 85 4.36 -0.74 14.33
CA LEU A 85 3.51 -0.39 13.18
C LEU A 85 2.07 -0.11 13.63
N LEU A 86 1.53 -0.95 14.52
CA LEU A 86 0.19 -0.76 15.10
C LEU A 86 0.11 0.54 15.91
N PHE A 87 1.09 0.77 16.79
CA PHE A 87 1.18 1.99 17.58
C PHE A 87 1.22 3.25 16.71
N LEU A 88 2.11 3.29 15.70
CA LEU A 88 2.21 4.43 14.78
C LEU A 88 0.94 4.59 13.94
N GLY A 89 0.29 3.51 13.55
CA GLY A 89 -0.96 3.57 12.80
C GLY A 89 -2.11 4.17 13.62
N ILE A 90 -2.24 3.80 14.90
CA ILE A 90 -3.20 4.40 15.84
C ILE A 90 -2.86 5.88 16.05
N LEU A 91 -1.58 6.20 16.21
CA LEU A 91 -1.12 7.59 16.39
C LEU A 91 -1.51 8.49 15.22
N ILE A 92 -1.41 8.01 13.98
CA ILE A 92 -1.79 8.78 12.77
C ILE A 92 -3.23 9.28 12.87
N TYR A 93 -4.18 8.38 13.13
CA TYR A 93 -5.59 8.77 13.22
C TYR A 93 -5.85 9.62 14.46
N SER A 94 -5.26 9.26 15.60
CA SER A 94 -5.45 10.02 16.85
C SER A 94 -4.97 11.46 16.75
N VAL A 95 -3.83 11.71 16.08
CA VAL A 95 -3.31 13.08 15.85
C VAL A 95 -4.15 13.83 14.83
N ARG A 96 -4.68 13.13 13.81
CA ARG A 96 -5.54 13.76 12.82
C ARG A 96 -6.85 14.22 13.40
N ASP A 97 -7.47 13.38 14.22
CA ASP A 97 -8.81 13.59 14.76
C ASP A 97 -8.81 14.37 16.10
N GLY A 98 -7.64 14.59 16.70
CA GLY A 98 -7.48 15.33 17.96
C GLY A 98 -7.93 14.55 19.19
N HIS A 99 -8.24 13.26 19.07
CA HIS A 99 -8.59 12.36 20.16
C HIS A 99 -8.10 10.93 19.88
N LEU A 100 -8.05 10.08 20.91
CA LEU A 100 -7.63 8.69 20.72
C LEU A 100 -8.60 7.96 19.78
N ASN A 101 -8.12 7.57 18.61
CA ASN A 101 -8.89 6.87 17.59
C ASN A 101 -8.28 5.50 17.29
N TRP A 102 -9.04 4.45 17.56
CA TRP A 102 -8.65 3.04 17.34
C TRP A 102 -8.89 2.56 15.90
N GLN A 103 -8.91 3.44 14.94
CA GLN A 103 -9.10 3.05 13.55
C GLN A 103 -7.90 2.24 13.04
N LEU A 104 -8.12 0.95 12.76
CA LEU A 104 -7.09 -0.03 12.41
C LEU A 104 -7.05 -0.32 10.89
N SER A 105 -7.40 0.67 10.06
CA SER A 105 -7.58 0.49 8.61
C SER A 105 -6.50 1.13 7.74
N ASN A 106 -5.52 1.84 8.33
CA ASN A 106 -4.43 2.43 7.56
C ASN A 106 -3.34 1.43 7.18
N VAL A 107 -2.43 1.87 6.29
CA VAL A 107 -1.32 1.05 5.77
C VAL A 107 -0.49 0.40 6.87
N LEU A 108 -0.16 1.13 7.96
CA LEU A 108 0.71 0.62 9.01
C LEU A 108 0.02 -0.44 9.86
N THR A 109 -1.24 -0.22 10.23
CA THR A 109 -2.02 -1.19 11.01
C THR A 109 -2.29 -2.46 10.20
N GLN A 110 -2.63 -2.32 8.92
CA GLN A 110 -2.81 -3.45 8.01
C GLN A 110 -1.49 -4.25 7.86
N LEU A 111 -0.35 -3.58 7.68
CA LEU A 111 0.97 -4.24 7.64
C LEU A 111 1.31 -4.96 8.94
N ALA A 112 0.90 -4.43 10.10
CA ALA A 112 1.15 -5.08 11.38
C ALA A 112 0.53 -6.49 11.43
N PHE A 113 -0.72 -6.63 10.98
CA PHE A 113 -1.42 -7.92 10.97
C PHE A 113 -0.97 -8.82 9.83
N THR A 114 -0.88 -8.30 8.61
CA THR A 114 -0.55 -9.10 7.43
C THR A 114 0.87 -9.66 7.47
N THR A 115 1.82 -8.95 8.10
CA THR A 115 3.18 -9.47 8.30
C THR A 115 3.21 -10.63 9.30
N LEU A 116 2.34 -10.66 10.31
CA LEU A 116 2.22 -11.80 11.24
C LEU A 116 1.64 -13.02 10.51
N ILE A 117 0.60 -12.83 9.67
CA ILE A 117 0.04 -13.90 8.84
C ILE A 117 1.12 -14.50 7.93
N ALA A 118 1.83 -13.68 7.16
CA ALA A 118 2.87 -14.16 6.25
C ALA A 118 4.04 -14.82 6.99
N PHE A 119 4.46 -14.27 8.14
CA PHE A 119 5.57 -14.85 8.90
C PHE A 119 5.21 -16.20 9.52
N SER A 120 3.96 -16.42 9.92
CA SER A 120 3.53 -17.72 10.48
C SER A 120 3.76 -18.88 9.51
N VAL A 121 3.70 -18.62 8.22
CA VAL A 121 3.86 -19.64 7.15
C VAL A 121 5.20 -19.61 6.45
N ILE A 122 6.18 -18.80 6.91
CA ILE A 122 7.45 -18.58 6.23
C ILE A 122 8.28 -19.84 6.00
N ASN A 123 8.20 -20.81 6.91
CA ASN A 123 8.91 -22.10 6.82
C ASN A 123 8.06 -23.21 6.19
N GLN A 124 6.82 -22.92 5.83
CA GLN A 124 5.93 -23.94 5.27
C GLN A 124 6.20 -24.12 3.76
N PRO A 125 5.91 -25.28 3.21
CA PRO A 125 6.05 -25.52 1.77
C PRO A 125 5.12 -24.61 0.97
N VAL A 126 5.49 -24.34 -0.29
CA VAL A 126 4.78 -23.38 -1.17
C VAL A 126 3.29 -23.69 -1.30
N TRP A 127 2.92 -24.97 -1.38
CA TRP A 127 1.48 -25.35 -1.46
C TRP A 127 0.71 -24.93 -0.22
N PHE A 128 1.30 -25.03 0.98
CA PHE A 128 0.65 -24.61 2.22
C PHE A 128 0.52 -23.07 2.29
N GLN A 129 1.58 -22.35 1.91
CA GLN A 129 1.53 -20.89 1.81
C GLN A 129 0.41 -20.45 0.86
N PHE A 130 0.30 -21.12 -0.29
CA PHE A 130 -0.77 -20.85 -1.27
C PHE A 130 -2.15 -21.17 -0.71
N THR A 131 -2.32 -22.27 0.02
CA THR A 131 -3.59 -22.61 0.71
C THR A 131 -3.99 -21.50 1.69
N VAL A 132 -3.04 -20.96 2.47
CA VAL A 132 -3.31 -19.85 3.38
C VAL A 132 -3.76 -18.61 2.62
N THR A 133 -3.19 -18.31 1.45
CA THR A 133 -3.69 -17.16 0.64
C THR A 133 -5.10 -17.39 0.13
N ILE A 134 -5.46 -18.62 -0.27
CA ILE A 134 -6.82 -18.96 -0.64
C ILE A 134 -7.78 -18.75 0.56
N LEU A 135 -7.39 -19.20 1.75
CA LEU A 135 -8.17 -18.98 2.97
C LEU A 135 -8.33 -17.50 3.31
N CYS A 136 -7.27 -16.70 3.12
CA CYS A 136 -7.34 -15.24 3.27
C CYS A 136 -8.39 -14.60 2.34
N LEU A 137 -8.60 -15.14 1.15
CA LEU A 137 -9.62 -14.64 0.23
C LEU A 137 -11.02 -15.20 0.57
N LEU A 138 -11.11 -16.50 0.83
CA LEU A 138 -12.40 -17.17 1.03
C LEU A 138 -13.06 -16.84 2.38
N ILE A 139 -12.28 -16.72 3.46
CA ILE A 139 -12.86 -16.46 4.79
C ILE A 139 -13.66 -15.15 4.81
N PRO A 140 -13.10 -13.99 4.40
CA PRO A 140 -13.89 -12.76 4.35
C PRO A 140 -15.10 -12.87 3.40
N GLU A 141 -14.92 -13.48 2.24
CA GLU A 141 -16.00 -13.67 1.28
C GLU A 141 -17.19 -14.44 1.88
N ILE A 142 -16.90 -15.54 2.60
CA ILE A 142 -17.90 -16.34 3.31
C ILE A 142 -18.53 -15.51 4.43
N LEU A 143 -17.74 -14.81 5.23
CA LEU A 143 -18.25 -13.98 6.33
C LEU A 143 -19.23 -12.90 5.82
N TYR A 144 -18.86 -12.19 4.76
CA TYR A 144 -19.71 -11.14 4.18
C TYR A 144 -21.02 -11.70 3.60
N ARG A 145 -21.00 -12.92 3.02
CA ARG A 145 -22.19 -13.52 2.38
C ARG A 145 -23.08 -14.32 3.32
N SER A 146 -22.52 -14.93 4.36
CA SER A 146 -23.24 -15.87 5.22
C SER A 146 -23.78 -15.25 6.50
N ILE A 147 -23.20 -14.13 6.96
CA ILE A 147 -23.61 -13.51 8.21
C ILE A 147 -24.58 -12.37 7.90
N HIS A 148 -25.85 -12.58 8.29
CA HIS A 148 -26.93 -11.62 8.11
C HIS A 148 -27.30 -11.00 9.46
N ILE A 149 -26.94 -9.76 9.67
CA ILE A 149 -27.27 -8.98 10.87
C ILE A 149 -28.19 -7.84 10.43
N PRO A 150 -29.33 -7.61 11.07
CA PRO A 150 -30.24 -6.53 10.70
C PRO A 150 -29.54 -5.18 10.53
N GLY A 151 -29.66 -4.56 9.36
CA GLY A 151 -28.99 -3.33 8.97
C GLY A 151 -27.55 -3.50 8.45
N PHE A 152 -26.98 -4.71 8.47
CA PHE A 152 -25.65 -5.06 7.96
C PHE A 152 -25.66 -6.37 7.15
N ASP A 153 -26.75 -6.61 6.49
CA ASP A 153 -27.08 -7.86 5.77
C ASP A 153 -26.85 -7.78 4.25
N GLN A 154 -26.24 -6.69 3.77
CA GLN A 154 -25.97 -6.47 2.35
C GLN A 154 -24.45 -6.59 2.08
N PRO A 155 -23.93 -7.73 1.58
CA PRO A 155 -22.50 -8.07 1.56
C PRO A 155 -21.60 -7.01 0.94
N PHE A 156 -22.06 -6.38 -0.14
CA PHE A 156 -21.24 -5.49 -0.96
C PHE A 156 -21.73 -4.04 -0.98
N VAL A 157 -22.67 -3.70 -0.08
CA VAL A 157 -23.18 -2.32 0.04
C VAL A 157 -22.41 -1.56 1.11
N GLU A 158 -22.09 -0.32 0.79
CA GLU A 158 -21.38 0.59 1.68
C GLU A 158 -22.12 0.78 3.00
N PHE A 159 -21.42 0.69 4.12
CA PHE A 159 -21.90 0.81 5.50
C PHE A 159 -22.96 -0.24 5.93
N HIS A 160 -23.47 -1.07 5.03
CA HIS A 160 -24.53 -2.06 5.31
C HIS A 160 -24.02 -3.52 5.27
N ASN A 161 -22.70 -3.72 5.40
CA ASN A 161 -22.06 -5.03 5.31
C ASN A 161 -21.49 -5.51 6.65
N PHE A 162 -21.14 -6.79 6.73
CA PHE A 162 -20.61 -7.42 7.94
C PHE A 162 -19.35 -6.73 8.49
N GLY A 163 -18.44 -6.25 7.62
CA GLY A 163 -17.25 -5.52 8.05
C GLY A 163 -17.59 -4.21 8.75
N SER A 164 -18.62 -3.50 8.30
CA SER A 164 -19.12 -2.28 8.95
C SER A 164 -19.74 -2.60 10.33
N TYR A 165 -20.41 -3.75 10.47
CA TYR A 165 -20.86 -4.23 11.78
C TYR A 165 -19.71 -4.48 12.75
N ILE A 166 -18.62 -5.13 12.27
CA ILE A 166 -17.43 -5.36 13.09
C ILE A 166 -16.80 -4.04 13.53
N ASN A 167 -16.65 -3.07 12.60
CA ASN A 167 -16.14 -1.74 12.95
C ASN A 167 -16.99 -1.09 14.04
N LYS A 168 -18.31 -1.09 13.88
CA LYS A 168 -19.25 -0.54 14.88
C LYS A 168 -19.12 -1.24 16.23
N SER A 169 -19.04 -2.58 16.24
CA SER A 169 -18.92 -3.39 17.45
C SER A 169 -17.61 -3.14 18.22
N LEU A 170 -16.54 -2.79 17.50
CA LEU A 170 -15.24 -2.44 18.05
C LEU A 170 -15.13 -0.95 18.44
N GLY A 171 -16.20 -0.16 18.26
CA GLY A 171 -16.16 1.28 18.49
C GLY A 171 -15.30 2.03 17.48
N ILE A 172 -15.01 1.44 16.32
CA ILE A 172 -14.29 2.07 15.23
C ILE A 172 -15.29 2.96 14.49
N HIS A 173 -14.99 4.26 14.45
CA HIS A 173 -15.84 5.21 13.73
C HIS A 173 -15.71 4.99 12.23
N VAL A 174 -16.83 4.88 11.54
CA VAL A 174 -16.92 4.71 10.08
C VAL A 174 -17.74 5.86 9.53
N ASP A 175 -17.14 6.64 8.67
CA ASP A 175 -17.78 7.77 7.97
C ASP A 175 -17.38 7.77 6.48
N ILE A 176 -17.82 8.77 5.74
CA ILE A 176 -17.54 8.92 4.30
C ILE A 176 -16.01 8.96 4.02
N LEU A 177 -15.21 9.45 4.97
CA LEU A 177 -13.75 9.53 4.85
C LEU A 177 -13.05 8.22 5.27
N HIS A 178 -13.73 7.37 6.07
CA HIS A 178 -13.18 6.18 6.70
C HIS A 178 -14.00 4.93 6.38
N LYS A 179 -14.14 4.63 5.09
CA LYS A 179 -14.94 3.50 4.58
C LYS A 179 -14.31 2.12 4.79
N THR A 180 -12.99 2.09 5.07
CA THR A 180 -12.23 0.83 5.13
C THR A 180 -12.55 0.01 6.37
N ASN A 181 -12.88 -1.26 6.18
CA ASN A 181 -13.18 -2.17 7.28
C ASN A 181 -11.92 -2.74 7.92
N PHE A 182 -11.95 -2.92 9.24
CA PHE A 182 -10.85 -3.51 10.00
C PHE A 182 -10.47 -4.91 9.50
N ILE A 183 -11.45 -5.77 9.26
CA ILE A 183 -11.23 -7.17 8.86
C ILE A 183 -10.54 -7.34 7.50
N ASN A 184 -10.35 -6.27 6.73
CA ASN A 184 -9.62 -6.27 5.45
C ASN A 184 -8.19 -6.80 5.57
N PHE A 185 -7.58 -6.77 6.77
CA PHE A 185 -6.26 -7.34 6.98
C PHE A 185 -6.20 -8.84 6.65
N ILE A 186 -7.34 -9.56 6.75
CA ILE A 186 -7.42 -10.99 6.41
C ILE A 186 -7.19 -11.15 4.91
N SER A 187 -8.02 -10.51 4.07
CA SER A 187 -7.87 -10.56 2.60
C SER A 187 -6.50 -10.01 2.16
N SER A 188 -6.10 -8.88 2.72
CA SER A 188 -4.81 -8.23 2.43
C SER A 188 -3.62 -9.07 2.85
N GLY A 189 -3.78 -10.03 3.78
CA GLY A 189 -2.78 -11.02 4.15
C GLY A 189 -2.28 -11.84 2.96
N ALA A 190 -3.12 -12.02 1.94
CA ALA A 190 -2.73 -12.67 0.69
C ALA A 190 -1.61 -11.90 -0.03
N HIS A 191 -1.69 -10.56 -0.14
CA HIS A 191 -0.65 -9.74 -0.78
C HIS A 191 0.72 -9.93 -0.10
N THR A 192 0.76 -9.86 1.25
CA THR A 192 2.02 -10.02 1.98
C THR A 192 2.56 -11.44 1.86
N THR A 193 1.70 -12.45 1.83
CA THR A 193 2.10 -13.85 1.65
C THR A 193 2.57 -14.11 0.21
N TRP A 194 1.93 -13.55 -0.82
CA TRP A 194 2.43 -13.62 -2.20
C TRP A 194 3.77 -12.89 -2.33
N GLY A 195 3.95 -11.77 -1.65
CA GLY A 195 5.24 -11.08 -1.57
C GLY A 195 6.32 -11.96 -0.93
N LEU A 196 6.00 -12.68 0.16
CA LEU A 196 6.89 -13.65 0.80
C LEU A 196 7.29 -14.77 -0.19
N MET A 197 6.31 -15.37 -0.86
CA MET A 197 6.54 -16.42 -1.87
C MET A 197 7.41 -15.90 -3.03
N ALA A 198 7.12 -14.68 -3.52
CA ALA A 198 7.93 -14.04 -4.56
C ALA A 198 9.37 -13.79 -4.08
N GLY A 199 9.58 -13.32 -2.86
CA GLY A 199 10.90 -13.17 -2.27
C GLY A 199 11.65 -14.48 -2.16
N GLN A 200 11.01 -15.55 -1.69
CA GLN A 200 11.60 -16.90 -1.64
C GLN A 200 11.96 -17.41 -3.05
N LEU A 201 11.10 -17.16 -4.04
CA LEU A 201 11.38 -17.47 -5.45
C LEU A 201 12.61 -16.72 -5.97
N LEU A 202 12.72 -15.41 -5.70
CA LEU A 202 13.85 -14.58 -6.14
C LEU A 202 15.18 -15.05 -5.57
N PHE A 203 15.20 -15.62 -4.35
CA PHE A 203 16.40 -16.18 -3.71
C PHE A 203 16.62 -17.68 -3.93
N SER A 204 15.75 -18.35 -4.70
CA SER A 204 15.92 -19.76 -5.06
C SER A 204 17.02 -19.94 -6.12
N ASP A 205 17.47 -21.19 -6.32
CA ASP A 205 18.49 -21.57 -7.31
C ASP A 205 17.95 -21.64 -8.75
N LYS A 206 16.68 -21.23 -8.99
CA LYS A 206 16.08 -21.21 -10.33
C LYS A 206 16.77 -20.17 -11.21
N THR A 207 16.79 -20.42 -12.53
CA THR A 207 17.32 -19.47 -13.50
C THR A 207 16.50 -18.17 -13.51
N SER A 208 17.15 -17.03 -13.81
CA SER A 208 16.50 -15.71 -13.85
C SER A 208 15.26 -15.69 -14.73
N ASN A 209 15.34 -16.32 -15.91
CA ASN A 209 14.20 -16.39 -16.82
C ASN A 209 13.01 -17.16 -16.22
N ARG A 210 13.23 -18.27 -15.50
CA ARG A 210 12.14 -18.99 -14.81
C ARG A 210 11.52 -18.16 -13.71
N LYS A 211 12.33 -17.43 -12.92
CA LYS A 211 11.82 -16.52 -11.87
C LYS A 211 10.91 -15.45 -12.48
N PHE A 212 11.36 -14.82 -13.56
CA PHE A 212 10.59 -13.81 -14.28
C PHE A 212 9.26 -14.38 -14.82
N ILE A 213 9.32 -15.52 -15.52
CA ILE A 213 8.13 -16.18 -16.07
C ILE A 213 7.13 -16.55 -14.98
N TYR A 214 7.58 -17.09 -13.84
CA TYR A 214 6.67 -17.43 -12.74
C TYR A 214 5.97 -16.19 -12.14
N LEU A 215 6.68 -15.07 -11.95
CA LEU A 215 6.06 -13.84 -11.47
C LEU A 215 5.07 -13.28 -12.47
N LEU A 216 5.43 -13.27 -13.75
CA LEU A 216 4.57 -12.77 -14.82
C LEU A 216 3.32 -13.64 -15.00
N SER A 217 3.49 -14.98 -15.07
CA SER A 217 2.36 -15.90 -15.24
C SER A 217 1.41 -15.90 -14.04
N ALA A 218 1.94 -15.86 -12.81
CA ALA A 218 1.11 -15.72 -11.62
C ALA A 218 0.36 -14.38 -11.63
N GLY A 219 1.02 -13.30 -11.99
CA GLY A 219 0.41 -11.99 -12.08
C GLY A 219 -0.72 -11.93 -13.13
N VAL A 220 -0.49 -12.46 -14.33
CA VAL A 220 -1.52 -12.54 -15.39
C VAL A 220 -2.69 -13.42 -14.94
N LEU A 221 -2.42 -14.57 -14.32
CA LEU A 221 -3.47 -15.45 -13.81
C LEU A 221 -4.32 -14.75 -12.74
N PHE A 222 -3.70 -14.02 -11.83
CA PHE A 222 -4.43 -13.31 -10.76
C PHE A 222 -5.28 -12.18 -11.34
N ILE A 223 -4.75 -11.39 -12.27
CA ILE A 223 -5.50 -10.32 -12.93
C ILE A 223 -6.70 -10.92 -13.68
N SER A 224 -6.48 -11.94 -14.51
CA SER A 224 -7.55 -12.55 -15.29
C SER A 224 -8.64 -13.16 -14.42
N THR A 225 -8.26 -13.84 -13.32
CA THR A 225 -9.22 -14.41 -12.37
C THR A 225 -9.99 -13.32 -11.63
N GLY A 226 -9.31 -12.28 -11.14
CA GLY A 226 -9.97 -11.18 -10.43
C GLY A 226 -10.91 -10.38 -11.33
N LEU A 227 -10.53 -10.12 -12.58
CA LEU A 227 -11.41 -9.48 -13.57
C LEU A 227 -12.60 -10.38 -13.94
N ALA A 228 -12.39 -11.68 -14.07
CA ALA A 228 -13.48 -12.61 -14.34
C ALA A 228 -14.52 -12.62 -13.19
N LEU A 229 -14.07 -12.59 -11.93
CA LEU A 229 -14.96 -12.51 -10.77
C LEU A 229 -15.77 -11.21 -10.75
N ASP A 230 -15.17 -10.09 -11.12
CA ASP A 230 -15.82 -8.78 -11.18
C ASP A 230 -16.83 -8.73 -12.35
N LEU A 231 -16.41 -9.07 -13.56
CA LEU A 231 -17.23 -9.02 -14.77
C LEU A 231 -18.43 -9.98 -14.71
N THR A 232 -18.28 -11.11 -14.02
CA THR A 232 -19.40 -12.05 -13.79
C THR A 232 -20.29 -11.64 -12.61
N SER A 233 -19.98 -10.53 -11.95
CA SER A 233 -20.69 -10.04 -10.75
C SER A 233 -20.72 -11.06 -9.59
N ILE A 234 -19.85 -12.07 -9.62
CA ILE A 234 -19.70 -13.02 -8.51
C ILE A 234 -19.13 -12.28 -7.30
N THR A 235 -18.05 -11.51 -7.51
CA THR A 235 -17.42 -10.69 -6.47
C THR A 235 -17.02 -9.35 -7.07
N PRO A 236 -17.75 -8.26 -6.80
CA PRO A 236 -17.43 -6.95 -7.35
C PRO A 236 -16.08 -6.43 -6.83
N MET A 237 -15.39 -5.65 -7.65
CA MET A 237 -14.08 -5.09 -7.32
C MET A 237 -14.22 -3.91 -6.36
N LEU A 238 -14.10 -4.17 -5.06
CA LEU A 238 -14.31 -3.20 -4.00
C LEU A 238 -13.08 -3.11 -3.09
N LYS A 239 -12.38 -1.99 -3.19
CA LYS A 239 -11.20 -1.69 -2.35
C LYS A 239 -11.55 -1.61 -0.86
N TRP A 240 -12.64 -0.91 -0.55
CA TRP A 240 -13.00 -0.52 0.82
C TRP A 240 -13.32 -1.69 1.74
N ILE A 241 -13.67 -2.84 1.15
CA ILE A 241 -13.88 -4.11 1.84
C ILE A 241 -12.89 -5.19 1.40
N SER A 242 -11.89 -4.84 0.58
CA SER A 242 -10.82 -5.74 0.08
C SER A 242 -11.37 -7.07 -0.45
N THR A 243 -12.32 -6.98 -1.40
CA THR A 243 -12.92 -8.18 -2.02
C THR A 243 -11.88 -9.04 -2.74
N SER A 244 -12.18 -10.31 -2.92
CA SER A 244 -11.27 -11.26 -3.59
C SER A 244 -10.88 -10.82 -5.00
N SER A 245 -11.80 -10.23 -5.77
CA SER A 245 -11.52 -9.65 -7.10
C SER A 245 -10.50 -8.51 -7.01
N PHE A 246 -10.68 -7.56 -6.09
CA PHE A 246 -9.75 -6.46 -5.85
C PHE A 246 -8.36 -6.96 -5.45
N VAL A 247 -8.29 -7.89 -4.49
CA VAL A 247 -7.02 -8.44 -3.99
C VAL A 247 -6.28 -9.20 -5.09
N LEU A 248 -6.98 -9.99 -5.90
CA LEU A 248 -6.38 -10.71 -7.02
C LEU A 248 -5.83 -9.76 -8.10
N VAL A 249 -6.62 -8.78 -8.55
CA VAL A 249 -6.15 -7.85 -9.59
C VAL A 249 -4.96 -7.04 -9.10
N THR A 250 -5.04 -6.45 -7.92
CA THR A 250 -3.94 -5.62 -7.39
C THR A 250 -2.71 -6.45 -7.04
N GLY A 251 -2.88 -7.67 -6.51
CA GLY A 251 -1.81 -8.63 -6.28
C GLY A 251 -1.12 -9.05 -7.57
N GLY A 252 -1.90 -9.31 -8.62
CA GLY A 252 -1.37 -9.62 -9.95
C GLY A 252 -0.56 -8.48 -10.55
N ILE A 253 -1.07 -7.24 -10.49
CA ILE A 253 -0.33 -6.04 -10.94
C ILE A 253 1.00 -5.92 -10.20
N THR A 254 1.00 -6.09 -8.86
CA THR A 254 2.22 -5.93 -8.06
C THR A 254 3.25 -7.03 -8.34
N LEU A 255 2.83 -8.26 -8.62
CA LEU A 255 3.73 -9.36 -9.01
C LEU A 255 4.36 -9.11 -10.39
N ILE A 256 3.59 -8.62 -11.36
CA ILE A 256 4.12 -8.26 -12.69
C ILE A 256 5.14 -7.13 -12.55
N VAL A 257 4.81 -6.07 -11.82
CA VAL A 257 5.73 -4.95 -11.59
C VAL A 257 7.01 -5.42 -10.90
N LEU A 258 6.89 -6.28 -9.88
CA LEU A 258 8.05 -6.87 -9.22
C LEU A 258 8.91 -7.69 -10.19
N GLY A 259 8.30 -8.50 -11.06
CA GLY A 259 8.98 -9.27 -12.09
C GLY A 259 9.73 -8.38 -13.09
N ILE A 260 9.08 -7.32 -13.56
CA ILE A 260 9.70 -6.33 -14.47
C ILE A 260 10.88 -5.62 -13.77
N CYS A 261 10.70 -5.19 -12.52
CA CYS A 261 11.77 -4.59 -11.74
C CYS A 261 12.96 -5.56 -11.55
N TYR A 262 12.70 -6.82 -11.23
CA TYR A 262 13.73 -7.85 -11.10
C TYR A 262 14.51 -8.03 -12.41
N GLU A 263 13.82 -8.21 -13.53
CA GLU A 263 14.44 -8.36 -14.85
C GLU A 263 15.31 -7.15 -15.20
N TRP A 264 14.77 -5.93 -15.03
CA TRP A 264 15.46 -4.70 -15.41
C TRP A 264 16.65 -4.39 -14.50
N ILE A 265 16.46 -4.53 -13.19
CA ILE A 265 17.44 -4.07 -12.20
C ILE A 265 18.51 -5.14 -11.93
N ASP A 266 18.05 -6.37 -11.61
CA ASP A 266 18.97 -7.41 -11.13
C ASP A 266 19.56 -8.23 -12.27
N VAL A 267 18.77 -8.59 -13.30
CA VAL A 267 19.24 -9.40 -14.42
C VAL A 267 20.00 -8.55 -15.44
N ARG A 268 19.44 -7.39 -15.84
CA ARG A 268 20.10 -6.49 -16.81
C ARG A 268 21.03 -5.48 -16.17
N ASN A 269 21.18 -5.50 -14.85
CA ASN A 269 22.14 -4.72 -14.05
C ASN A 269 22.01 -3.18 -14.19
N HIS A 270 20.78 -2.65 -14.38
CA HIS A 270 20.55 -1.20 -14.47
C HIS A 270 20.50 -0.51 -13.09
N LYS A 271 21.47 -0.76 -12.22
CA LYS A 271 21.49 -0.28 -10.82
C LYS A 271 21.86 1.21 -10.68
N ASN A 272 22.62 1.75 -11.60
CA ASN A 272 23.19 3.11 -11.47
C ASN A 272 22.14 4.23 -11.46
N ARG A 273 20.98 4.04 -12.07
CA ARG A 273 19.90 5.05 -12.15
C ARG A 273 18.92 4.99 -10.98
N LEU A 274 19.08 4.04 -10.07
CA LEU A 274 18.12 3.79 -8.98
C LEU A 274 18.39 4.61 -7.73
N LYS A 275 19.49 5.35 -7.67
CA LYS A 275 19.88 6.11 -6.48
C LYS A 275 18.78 7.06 -5.99
N PHE A 276 18.07 7.68 -6.93
CA PHE A 276 16.93 8.55 -6.63
C PHE A 276 15.83 7.83 -5.81
N PHE A 277 15.44 6.64 -6.23
CA PHE A 277 14.42 5.83 -5.55
C PHE A 277 14.95 5.17 -4.26
N THR A 278 16.22 4.75 -4.27
CA THR A 278 16.87 4.10 -3.11
C THR A 278 16.95 5.06 -1.93
N ILE A 279 17.25 6.33 -2.17
CA ILE A 279 17.33 7.39 -1.13
C ILE A 279 16.01 7.45 -0.35
N VAL A 280 14.89 7.53 -1.05
CA VAL A 280 13.56 7.57 -0.42
C VAL A 280 13.22 6.22 0.23
N GLY A 281 13.52 5.11 -0.46
CA GLY A 281 13.22 3.76 0.04
C GLY A 281 13.91 3.41 1.35
N MET A 282 15.10 3.94 1.60
CA MET A 282 15.85 3.66 2.85
C MET A 282 15.25 4.33 4.09
N ASN A 283 14.44 5.37 3.91
CA ASN A 283 13.74 6.07 4.98
C ASN A 283 12.20 6.11 4.75
N SER A 284 11.65 5.05 4.16
CA SER A 284 10.25 5.01 3.71
C SER A 284 9.24 5.25 4.84
N ILE A 285 9.46 4.73 6.04
CA ILE A 285 8.58 4.95 7.19
C ILE A 285 8.68 6.39 7.69
N PHE A 286 9.89 6.93 7.75
CA PHE A 286 10.08 8.31 8.15
C PHE A 286 9.34 9.28 7.23
N ILE A 287 9.55 9.17 5.91
CA ILE A 287 8.92 10.09 4.96
C ILE A 287 7.40 9.90 4.91
N TYR A 288 6.91 8.66 5.09
CA TYR A 288 5.48 8.39 5.22
C TYR A 288 4.85 9.15 6.40
N LEU A 289 5.47 9.09 7.57
CA LEU A 289 5.01 9.83 8.75
C LEU A 289 5.18 11.34 8.58
N PHE A 290 6.26 11.77 7.94
CA PHE A 290 6.56 13.19 7.72
C PHE A 290 5.47 13.85 6.86
N PHE A 291 5.11 13.29 5.72
CA PHE A 291 4.08 13.92 4.90
C PHE A 291 2.69 13.87 5.53
N ILE A 292 2.35 12.85 6.31
CA ILE A 292 1.06 12.82 7.03
C ILE A 292 1.01 13.86 8.15
N PHE A 293 2.06 13.97 8.98
CA PHE A 293 2.03 14.85 10.15
C PHE A 293 2.41 16.29 9.85
N ILE A 294 3.27 16.51 8.87
CA ILE A 294 3.84 17.83 8.56
C ILE A 294 3.46 18.27 7.16
N GLY A 295 3.62 17.39 6.15
CA GLY A 295 3.35 17.66 4.76
C GLY A 295 1.93 18.12 4.52
N ASP A 296 0.98 17.25 4.80
CA ASP A 296 -0.45 17.49 4.55
C ASP A 296 -1.02 18.62 5.42
N LYS A 297 -0.68 18.66 6.71
CA LYS A 297 -1.24 19.66 7.62
C LYS A 297 -0.70 21.07 7.41
N TRP A 298 0.59 21.21 7.10
CA TRP A 298 1.26 22.51 7.17
C TRP A 298 2.06 22.85 5.92
N LEU A 299 2.98 21.97 5.50
CA LEU A 299 3.96 22.30 4.46
C LEU A 299 3.29 22.55 3.11
N ASN A 300 2.33 21.69 2.72
CA ASN A 300 1.60 21.82 1.46
C ASN A 300 0.85 23.16 1.39
N GLY A 301 0.12 23.52 2.46
CA GLY A 301 -0.67 24.76 2.52
C GLY A 301 0.23 26.01 2.51
N TYR A 302 1.28 26.04 3.32
CA TYR A 302 2.21 27.20 3.33
C TYR A 302 2.91 27.38 1.99
N MET A 303 3.40 26.30 1.39
CA MET A 303 4.08 26.38 0.10
C MET A 303 3.11 26.76 -1.03
N GLU A 304 1.86 26.32 -0.97
CA GLU A 304 0.84 26.72 -1.94
C GLU A 304 0.59 28.22 -1.90
N ILE A 305 0.38 28.80 -0.70
CA ILE A 305 0.18 30.24 -0.53
C ILE A 305 1.41 30.99 -1.06
N LEU A 306 2.61 30.66 -0.61
CA LEU A 306 3.82 31.35 -1.02
C LEU A 306 4.06 31.29 -2.53
N CYS A 307 3.95 30.10 -3.13
CA CYS A 307 4.21 29.92 -4.56
C CYS A 307 3.13 30.60 -5.42
N SER A 308 1.85 30.46 -5.03
CA SER A 308 0.75 31.02 -5.80
C SER A 308 0.81 32.56 -5.79
N GLU A 309 1.04 33.18 -4.64
CA GLU A 309 1.13 34.64 -4.55
C GLU A 309 2.38 35.20 -5.21
N LEU A 310 3.56 34.61 -4.97
CA LEU A 310 4.81 35.06 -5.60
C LEU A 310 4.74 34.95 -7.13
N LEU A 311 4.17 33.88 -7.66
CA LEU A 311 4.05 33.68 -9.10
C LEU A 311 2.92 34.52 -9.72
N ASN A 312 1.92 34.90 -8.95
CA ASN A 312 0.88 35.82 -9.39
C ASN A 312 1.45 37.20 -9.70
N PHE A 313 2.46 37.69 -8.97
CA PHE A 313 3.18 38.91 -9.32
C PHE A 313 3.87 38.83 -10.70
N ALA A 314 4.19 37.61 -11.16
CA ALA A 314 4.74 37.37 -12.50
C ALA A 314 3.67 37.03 -13.55
N ASN A 315 2.39 37.32 -13.26
CA ASN A 315 1.22 37.02 -14.10
C ASN A 315 1.01 35.51 -14.37
N VAL A 316 1.48 34.63 -13.48
CA VAL A 316 1.17 33.21 -13.55
C VAL A 316 -0.16 32.95 -12.83
N PRO A 317 -1.11 32.22 -13.45
CA PRO A 317 -2.38 31.89 -12.80
C PRO A 317 -2.19 31.18 -11.46
N LEU A 318 -3.00 31.53 -10.44
CA LEU A 318 -2.93 30.96 -9.09
C LEU A 318 -2.96 29.40 -9.10
N ALA A 319 -3.79 28.81 -9.97
CA ALA A 319 -3.86 27.36 -10.10
C ALA A 319 -2.55 26.73 -10.60
N ALA A 320 -1.83 27.41 -11.50
CA ALA A 320 -0.52 26.96 -11.96
C ALA A 320 0.54 27.13 -10.85
N GLY A 321 0.48 28.23 -10.08
CA GLY A 321 1.29 28.41 -8.87
C GLY A 321 1.09 27.31 -7.85
N ALA A 322 -0.15 26.89 -7.61
CA ALA A 322 -0.49 25.76 -6.76
C ALA A 322 0.08 24.41 -7.27
N ALA A 323 0.09 24.16 -8.58
CA ALA A 323 0.71 22.97 -9.15
C ALA A 323 2.25 23.00 -9.00
N ILE A 324 2.88 24.17 -9.17
CA ILE A 324 4.33 24.34 -8.98
C ILE A 324 4.71 24.13 -7.50
N SER A 325 3.89 24.58 -6.55
CA SER A 325 4.15 24.35 -5.12
C SER A 325 4.30 22.88 -4.78
N CYS A 326 3.51 22.00 -5.40
CA CYS A 326 3.59 20.54 -5.19
C CYS A 326 4.96 19.97 -5.60
N ILE A 327 5.50 20.45 -6.72
CA ILE A 327 6.84 20.04 -7.17
C ILE A 327 7.90 20.50 -6.17
N ILE A 328 7.79 21.72 -5.66
CA ILE A 328 8.71 22.25 -4.67
C ILE A 328 8.64 21.44 -3.38
N VAL A 329 7.42 21.15 -2.87
CA VAL A 329 7.25 20.31 -1.67
C VAL A 329 7.86 18.93 -1.88
N PHE A 330 7.56 18.28 -3.02
CA PHE A 330 8.14 16.99 -3.36
C PHE A 330 9.68 17.03 -3.36
N LEU A 331 10.28 18.07 -3.93
CA LEU A 331 11.75 18.25 -3.94
C LEU A 331 12.30 18.48 -2.54
N MET A 332 11.60 19.25 -1.68
CA MET A 332 11.99 19.45 -0.29
C MET A 332 11.96 18.13 0.50
N GLU A 333 10.92 17.34 0.37
CA GLU A 333 10.78 16.02 0.99
C GLU A 333 11.85 15.04 0.48
N TRP A 334 12.10 15.04 -0.83
CA TRP A 334 13.17 14.24 -1.42
C TRP A 334 14.54 14.67 -0.91
N TYR A 335 14.79 15.98 -0.81
CA TYR A 335 16.05 16.51 -0.28
C TYR A 335 16.23 16.16 1.19
N LEU A 336 15.16 16.15 1.98
CA LEU A 336 15.19 15.70 3.37
C LEU A 336 15.62 14.22 3.45
N CYS A 337 15.04 13.35 2.60
CA CYS A 337 15.48 11.96 2.49
C CYS A 337 16.95 11.85 2.07
N TYR A 338 17.39 12.68 1.12
CA TYR A 338 18.78 12.73 0.68
C TYR A 338 19.73 13.16 1.81
N TYR A 339 19.37 14.16 2.59
CA TYR A 339 20.15 14.60 3.75
C TYR A 339 20.31 13.49 4.78
N LEU A 340 19.23 12.81 5.15
CA LEU A 340 19.26 11.68 6.06
C LEU A 340 20.12 10.52 5.51
N TYR A 341 19.98 10.24 4.22
CA TYR A 341 20.81 9.24 3.53
C TYR A 341 22.30 9.59 3.59
N LYS A 342 22.67 10.84 3.31
CA LYS A 342 24.07 11.33 3.37
C LYS A 342 24.64 11.25 4.79
N LYS A 343 23.82 11.52 5.80
CA LYS A 343 24.19 11.42 7.22
C LYS A 343 24.12 9.98 7.77
N LYS A 344 23.72 9.00 6.94
CA LYS A 344 23.55 7.58 7.35
C LYS A 344 22.52 7.40 8.48
N ILE A 345 21.54 8.29 8.58
CA ILE A 345 20.43 8.22 9.54
C ILE A 345 19.30 7.42 8.87
N PHE A 346 18.96 6.27 9.43
CA PHE A 346 17.92 5.38 8.89
C PHE A 346 16.94 5.00 9.98
N PHE A 347 15.69 5.40 9.80
CA PHE A 347 14.60 5.04 10.69
C PHE A 347 14.14 3.61 10.38
N LYS A 348 14.41 2.68 11.30
CA LYS A 348 14.05 1.26 11.20
C LYS A 348 13.19 0.87 12.39
N LEU A 349 12.11 0.11 12.14
CA LEU A 349 11.28 -0.53 13.17
C LEU A 349 11.72 -1.97 13.39
#